data_1f8d2010f3252a5bca9318cc2f68c5ff
#
_entry.id   1f8d2010f3252a5bca9318cc2f68c5ff
#
_cell.length_a   1.000
_cell.length_b   1.000
_cell.length_c   1.000
_cell.angle_alpha   90.00
_cell.angle_beta   90.00
_cell.angle_gamma   90.00
#
_symmetry.space_group_name_H-M   'P 1'
#
loop_
_entity.id
_entity.type
_entity.pdbx_description
1 polymer ?
#
loop_
_entity_poly.entity_id
_entity_poly.type
_entity_poly.pdbx_seq_one_letter_code
_entity_poly.pdbx_strand_id
1 'polypeptide(L)'
;VSQLIQYGFEVLTEAGYQPEIAYFEVLHEMKLIVDLINEGGLTKQRWSISDTAEYGDYVSGPRVITPQVKENMKEVLADIQDGTFAERFIADQDNGAAEFKELRAKGEGHPIEKVGVELRNMFAWGTIDADYTDGSAAR
;
A
#
# COMPACT_ATOMS: atom_id res chain seq x y z
N VAL A 1 -4.53 -0.61 -1.59
CA VAL A 1 -3.17 -0.86 -2.11
C VAL A 1 -2.20 -0.98 -0.95
N SER A 2 -2.02 0.06 -0.11
CA SER A 2 -1.02 0.07 0.98
C SER A 2 -1.15 -1.11 1.94
N GLN A 3 -2.36 -1.45 2.39
CA GLN A 3 -2.59 -2.61 3.26
C GLN A 3 -2.17 -3.94 2.62
N LEU A 4 -2.37 -4.09 1.30
CA LEU A 4 -1.95 -5.30 0.57
C LEU A 4 -0.43 -5.40 0.47
N ILE A 5 0.26 -4.27 0.28
CA ILE A 5 1.72 -4.18 0.30
C ILE A 5 2.27 -4.57 1.68
N GLN A 6 1.69 -4.04 2.76
CA GLN A 6 2.10 -4.40 4.13
C GLN A 6 1.94 -5.89 4.39
N TYR A 7 0.79 -6.47 4.07
CA TYR A 7 0.56 -7.91 4.24
C TYR A 7 1.51 -8.75 3.38
N GLY A 8 1.80 -8.34 2.15
CA GLY A 8 2.77 -9.04 1.31
C GLY A 8 4.17 -9.03 1.94
N PHE A 9 4.60 -7.88 2.46
CA PHE A 9 5.87 -7.75 3.16
C PHE A 9 5.92 -8.62 4.43
N GLU A 10 4.87 -8.56 5.27
CA GLU A 10 4.76 -9.36 6.50
C GLU A 10 4.85 -10.86 6.19
N VAL A 11 4.03 -11.35 5.26
CA VAL A 11 4.00 -12.78 4.90
C VAL A 11 5.37 -13.27 4.40
N LEU A 12 6.07 -12.49 3.59
CA LEU A 12 7.39 -12.88 3.10
C LEU A 12 8.44 -12.88 4.22
N THR A 13 8.46 -11.86 5.06
CA THR A 13 9.42 -11.76 6.16
C THR A 13 9.16 -12.80 7.25
N GLU A 14 7.93 -13.10 7.58
CA GLU A 14 7.54 -14.18 8.48
C GLU A 14 7.93 -15.56 7.94
N ALA A 15 7.91 -15.73 6.61
CA ALA A 15 8.39 -16.94 5.95
C ALA A 15 9.95 -17.05 5.90
N GLY A 16 10.67 -16.03 6.40
CA GLY A 16 12.13 -16.02 6.49
C GLY A 16 12.84 -15.41 5.28
N TYR A 17 12.14 -14.75 4.35
CA TYR A 17 12.79 -13.99 3.28
C TYR A 17 13.42 -12.71 3.85
N GLN A 18 14.51 -12.27 3.22
CA GLN A 18 15.18 -11.03 3.62
C GLN A 18 14.26 -9.84 3.42
N PRO A 19 14.16 -8.92 4.40
CA PRO A 19 13.27 -7.77 4.32
C PRO A 19 13.50 -6.88 3.08
N GLU A 20 14.74 -6.73 2.65
CA GLU A 20 15.12 -5.97 1.46
C GLU A 20 14.53 -6.60 0.19
N ILE A 21 14.60 -7.93 0.07
CA ILE A 21 14.00 -8.67 -1.04
C ILE A 21 12.48 -8.53 -1.00
N ALA A 22 11.87 -8.74 0.16
CA ALA A 22 10.43 -8.57 0.34
C ALA A 22 9.97 -7.15 -0.06
N TYR A 23 10.73 -6.11 0.31
CA TYR A 23 10.44 -4.74 -0.08
C TYR A 23 10.46 -4.54 -1.60
N PHE A 24 11.48 -5.06 -2.28
CA PHE A 24 11.57 -4.96 -3.74
C PHE A 24 10.39 -5.63 -4.43
N GLU A 25 10.04 -6.84 -4.03
CA GLU A 25 8.99 -7.64 -4.64
C GLU A 25 7.59 -7.02 -4.45
N VAL A 26 7.28 -6.55 -3.24
CA VAL A 26 5.91 -6.10 -2.93
C VAL A 26 5.68 -4.60 -3.14
N LEU A 27 6.72 -3.77 -3.10
CA LEU A 27 6.59 -2.33 -3.17
C LEU A 27 7.31 -1.72 -4.37
N HIS A 28 8.61 -1.98 -4.52
CA HIS A 28 9.40 -1.33 -5.58
C HIS A 28 8.92 -1.76 -6.98
N GLU A 29 8.66 -3.04 -7.18
CA GLU A 29 8.18 -3.56 -8.46
C GLU A 29 6.79 -3.05 -8.82
N MET A 30 5.98 -2.65 -7.81
CA MET A 30 4.63 -2.13 -8.03
C MET A 30 4.61 -0.97 -9.05
N LYS A 31 5.65 -0.14 -9.09
CA LYS A 31 5.73 0.96 -10.05
C LYS A 31 5.67 0.45 -11.49
N LEU A 32 6.46 -0.58 -11.82
CA LEU A 32 6.46 -1.19 -13.15
C LEU A 32 5.08 -1.75 -13.50
N ILE A 33 4.46 -2.46 -12.60
CA ILE A 33 3.13 -3.04 -12.80
C ILE A 33 2.08 -1.94 -13.04
N VAL A 34 2.10 -0.89 -12.22
CA VAL A 34 1.17 0.24 -12.35
C VAL A 34 1.39 1.00 -13.66
N ASP A 35 2.63 1.22 -14.07
CA ASP A 35 2.96 1.86 -15.34
C ASP A 35 2.39 1.05 -16.53
N LEU A 36 2.57 -0.25 -16.54
CA LEU A 36 2.00 -1.14 -17.58
C LEU A 36 0.47 -1.09 -17.64
N ILE A 37 -0.19 -1.08 -16.48
CA ILE A 37 -1.65 -0.93 -16.39
C ILE A 37 -2.10 0.42 -16.93
N ASN A 38 -1.40 1.49 -16.56
CA ASN A 38 -1.72 2.84 -17.00
C ASN A 38 -1.57 3.01 -18.52
N GLU A 39 -0.55 2.39 -19.10
CA GLU A 39 -0.28 2.47 -20.53
C GLU A 39 -1.25 1.69 -21.41
N GLY A 40 -1.76 0.54 -20.96
CA GLY A 40 -2.56 -0.34 -21.82
C GLY A 40 -3.54 -1.24 -21.09
N GLY A 41 -3.87 -0.94 -19.84
CA GLY A 41 -4.82 -1.69 -19.04
C GLY A 41 -4.30 -3.03 -18.56
N LEU A 42 -5.17 -3.80 -17.93
CA LEU A 42 -4.83 -5.11 -17.35
C LEU A 42 -4.36 -6.11 -18.40
N THR A 43 -4.88 -6.03 -19.62
CA THR A 43 -4.49 -6.93 -20.71
C THR A 43 -3.02 -6.73 -21.11
N LYS A 44 -2.59 -5.46 -21.26
CA LYS A 44 -1.19 -5.16 -21.59
C LYS A 44 -0.27 -5.56 -20.45
N GLN A 45 -0.64 -5.26 -19.21
CA GLN A 45 0.15 -5.64 -18.04
C GLN A 45 0.39 -7.15 -18.01
N ARG A 46 -0.67 -7.96 -18.14
CA ARG A 46 -0.59 -9.42 -18.15
C ARG A 46 0.26 -9.96 -19.31
N TRP A 47 0.07 -9.42 -20.50
CA TRP A 47 0.88 -9.79 -21.67
C TRP A 47 2.37 -9.47 -21.51
N SER A 48 2.70 -8.45 -20.72
CA SER A 48 4.07 -7.95 -20.54
C SER A 48 4.86 -8.67 -19.44
N ILE A 49 4.23 -9.54 -18.68
CA ILE A 49 4.86 -10.33 -17.60
C ILE A 49 5.06 -11.79 -18.05
N SER A 50 5.73 -12.60 -17.23
CA SER A 50 5.91 -14.02 -17.54
C SER A 50 4.60 -14.80 -17.47
N ASP A 51 4.50 -15.88 -18.25
CA ASP A 51 3.35 -16.79 -18.23
C ASP A 51 3.04 -17.29 -16.81
N THR A 52 4.07 -17.54 -16.01
CA THR A 52 3.94 -17.97 -14.62
C THR A 52 3.30 -16.89 -13.75
N ALA A 53 3.72 -15.63 -13.92
CA ALA A 53 3.17 -14.50 -13.18
C ALA A 53 1.73 -14.21 -13.62
N GLU A 54 1.43 -14.23 -14.91
CA GLU A 54 0.08 -14.09 -15.43
C GLU A 54 -0.85 -15.21 -14.91
N TYR A 55 -0.39 -16.45 -14.95
CA TYR A 55 -1.15 -17.57 -14.39
C TYR A 55 -1.41 -17.39 -12.88
N GLY A 56 -0.39 -16.96 -12.13
CA GLY A 56 -0.51 -16.66 -10.71
C GLY A 56 -1.53 -15.58 -10.42
N ASP A 57 -1.61 -14.51 -11.23
CA ASP A 57 -2.61 -13.47 -11.12
C ASP A 57 -4.04 -14.04 -11.23
N TYR A 58 -4.30 -14.90 -12.22
CA TYR A 58 -5.62 -15.51 -12.41
C TYR A 58 -6.01 -16.48 -11.31
N VAL A 59 -5.09 -17.29 -10.78
CA VAL A 59 -5.43 -18.37 -9.83
C VAL A 59 -5.27 -17.97 -8.37
N SER A 60 -4.34 -17.08 -8.05
CA SER A 60 -4.04 -16.64 -6.69
C SER A 60 -4.72 -15.33 -6.32
N GLY A 61 -4.87 -14.41 -7.27
CA GLY A 61 -5.55 -13.14 -7.08
C GLY A 61 -6.93 -13.29 -6.41
N PRO A 62 -7.84 -14.12 -6.96
CA PRO A 62 -9.17 -14.33 -6.37
C PRO A 62 -9.18 -15.05 -5.01
N ARG A 63 -8.10 -15.70 -4.63
CA ARG A 63 -7.95 -16.33 -3.29
C ARG A 63 -7.59 -15.30 -2.23
N VAL A 64 -6.82 -14.26 -2.61
CA VAL A 64 -6.40 -13.18 -1.73
C VAL A 64 -7.46 -12.08 -1.71
N ILE A 65 -7.86 -11.61 -2.88
CA ILE A 65 -8.91 -10.60 -3.05
C ILE A 65 -10.23 -11.31 -3.35
N THR A 66 -10.85 -11.80 -2.30
CA THR A 66 -12.09 -12.57 -2.38
C THR A 66 -13.30 -11.67 -2.69
N PRO A 67 -14.46 -12.25 -3.08
CA PRO A 67 -15.71 -11.50 -3.24
C PRO A 67 -16.11 -10.67 -2.02
N GLN A 68 -15.70 -11.08 -0.80
CA GLN A 68 -15.95 -10.32 0.42
C GLN A 68 -15.31 -8.92 0.38
N VAL A 69 -14.16 -8.77 -0.26
CA VAL A 69 -13.52 -7.46 -0.44
C VAL A 69 -14.43 -6.49 -1.19
N LYS A 70 -15.18 -6.99 -2.19
CA LYS A 70 -16.15 -6.17 -2.91
C LYS A 70 -17.34 -5.75 -2.02
N GLU A 71 -17.80 -6.60 -1.15
CA GLU A 71 -18.86 -6.23 -0.19
C GLU A 71 -18.34 -5.20 0.83
N ASN A 72 -17.13 -5.38 1.36
CA ASN A 72 -16.50 -4.40 2.23
C ASN A 72 -16.33 -3.03 1.53
N MET A 73 -16.01 -3.02 0.22
CA MET A 73 -15.94 -1.76 -0.55
C MET A 73 -17.30 -1.07 -0.66
N LYS A 74 -18.40 -1.82 -0.75
CA LYS A 74 -19.76 -1.25 -0.75
C LYS A 74 -20.11 -0.63 0.60
N GLU A 75 -19.72 -1.27 1.70
CA GLU A 75 -19.92 -0.72 3.04
C GLU A 75 -19.16 0.59 3.22
N VAL A 76 -17.87 0.63 2.84
CA VAL A 76 -17.08 1.86 2.86
C VAL A 76 -17.68 2.95 1.97
N LEU A 77 -18.20 2.60 0.80
CA LEU A 77 -18.87 3.55 -0.07
C LEU A 77 -20.16 4.10 0.58
N ALA A 78 -20.93 3.25 1.26
CA ALA A 78 -22.13 3.68 1.98
C ALA A 78 -21.78 4.67 3.09
N ASP A 79 -20.76 4.40 3.91
CA ASP A 79 -20.29 5.30 4.97
C ASP A 79 -19.86 6.68 4.42
N ILE A 80 -19.32 6.72 3.19
CA ILE A 80 -18.96 7.97 2.53
C ILE A 80 -20.22 8.72 2.06
N GLN A 81 -21.19 7.99 1.47
CA GLN A 81 -22.38 8.57 0.88
C GLN A 81 -23.37 9.09 1.93
N ASP A 82 -23.48 8.42 3.07
CA ASP A 82 -24.39 8.82 4.15
C ASP A 82 -23.77 9.81 5.15
N GLY A 83 -22.46 10.09 5.03
CA GLY A 83 -21.74 11.05 5.84
C GLY A 83 -21.05 10.47 7.07
N THR A 84 -21.24 9.20 7.39
CA THR A 84 -20.64 8.55 8.58
C THR A 84 -19.11 8.70 8.61
N PHE A 85 -18.44 8.53 7.46
CA PHE A 85 -17.00 8.74 7.37
C PHE A 85 -16.58 10.18 7.70
N ALA A 86 -17.31 11.17 7.15
CA ALA A 86 -17.03 12.58 7.36
C ALA A 86 -17.27 12.98 8.83
N GLU A 87 -18.36 12.52 9.44
CA GLU A 87 -18.68 12.77 10.85
C GLU A 87 -17.60 12.23 11.79
N ARG A 88 -17.13 11.00 11.54
CA ARG A 88 -16.03 10.40 12.33
C ARG A 88 -14.74 11.22 12.22
N PHE A 89 -14.36 11.61 11.00
CA PHE A 89 -13.16 12.40 10.77
C PHE A 89 -13.25 13.78 11.47
N ILE A 90 -14.37 14.49 11.32
CA ILE A 90 -14.57 15.80 11.94
C ILE A 90 -14.51 15.67 13.46
N ALA A 91 -15.19 14.70 14.04
CA ALA A 91 -15.18 14.47 15.49
C ALA A 91 -13.78 14.19 16.02
N ASP A 92 -12.95 13.44 15.32
CA ASP A 92 -11.55 13.22 15.70
C ASP A 92 -10.73 14.52 15.61
N GLN A 93 -10.92 15.33 14.54
CA GLN A 93 -10.24 16.63 14.42
C GLN A 93 -10.61 17.59 15.55
N ASP A 94 -11.88 17.67 15.91
CA ASP A 94 -12.38 18.50 17.02
C ASP A 94 -11.81 18.05 18.38
N ASN A 95 -11.49 16.77 18.52
CA ASN A 95 -10.83 16.18 19.69
C ASN A 95 -9.29 16.16 19.62
N GLY A 96 -8.69 16.99 18.75
CA GLY A 96 -7.24 17.14 18.63
C GLY A 96 -6.58 16.08 17.75
N ALA A 97 -7.34 15.40 16.89
CA ALA A 97 -6.88 14.40 15.92
C ALA A 97 -6.15 13.22 16.58
N ALA A 98 -6.64 12.73 17.69
CA ALA A 98 -5.96 11.68 18.47
C ALA A 98 -5.91 10.36 17.74
N GLU A 99 -7.03 9.91 17.17
CA GLU A 99 -7.11 8.67 16.36
C GLU A 99 -6.22 8.78 15.11
N PHE A 100 -6.31 9.90 14.39
CA PHE A 100 -5.51 10.14 13.21
C PHE A 100 -4.00 10.09 13.48
N LYS A 101 -3.55 10.73 14.57
CA LYS A 101 -2.14 10.73 15.00
C LYS A 101 -1.66 9.31 15.38
N GLU A 102 -2.50 8.55 16.08
CA GLU A 102 -2.18 7.17 16.45
C GLU A 102 -2.04 6.28 15.18
N LEU A 103 -2.99 6.38 14.25
CA LEU A 103 -2.95 5.62 12.99
C LEU A 103 -1.73 6.00 12.14
N ARG A 104 -1.37 7.29 12.11
CA ARG A 104 -0.16 7.77 11.43
C ARG A 104 1.10 7.17 12.06
N ALA A 105 1.25 7.29 13.37
CA ALA A 105 2.41 6.73 14.09
C ALA A 105 2.54 5.20 13.90
N LYS A 106 1.41 4.49 13.87
CA LYS A 106 1.40 3.06 13.56
C LYS A 106 1.90 2.76 12.15
N GLY A 107 1.49 3.56 11.16
CA GLY A 107 1.96 3.43 9.78
C GLY A 107 3.46 3.69 9.66
N GLU A 108 3.93 4.78 10.24
CA GLU A 108 5.35 5.18 10.25
C GLU A 108 6.24 4.17 10.97
N GLY A 109 5.72 3.52 12.01
CA GLY A 109 6.43 2.48 12.76
C GLY A 109 6.47 1.11 12.08
N HIS A 110 5.83 0.92 10.93
CA HIS A 110 5.83 -0.36 10.25
C HIS A 110 7.23 -0.76 9.76
N PRO A 111 7.69 -2.03 9.93
CA PRO A 111 9.03 -2.46 9.53
C PRO A 111 9.39 -2.16 8.07
N ILE A 112 8.43 -2.19 7.16
CA ILE A 112 8.63 -1.87 5.74
C ILE A 112 9.17 -0.44 5.54
N GLU A 113 8.78 0.52 6.39
CA GLU A 113 9.23 1.90 6.28
C GLU A 113 10.72 2.03 6.61
N LYS A 114 11.18 1.34 7.66
CA LYS A 114 12.61 1.30 8.02
C LYS A 114 13.45 0.75 6.88
N VAL A 115 13.07 -0.41 6.35
CA VAL A 115 13.75 -1.04 5.21
C VAL A 115 13.71 -0.11 3.98
N GLY A 116 12.57 0.51 3.73
CA GLY A 116 12.40 1.45 2.63
C GLY A 116 13.33 2.66 2.71
N VAL A 117 13.52 3.24 3.90
CA VAL A 117 14.48 4.35 4.11
C VAL A 117 15.91 3.91 3.79
N GLU A 118 16.34 2.77 4.32
CA GLU A 118 17.68 2.24 4.10
C GLU A 118 17.95 2.00 2.60
N LEU A 119 17.00 1.39 1.89
CA LEU A 119 17.13 1.10 0.46
C LEU A 119 17.08 2.37 -0.41
N ARG A 120 16.16 3.29 -0.15
CA ARG A 120 16.07 4.55 -0.89
C ARG A 120 17.34 5.40 -0.76
N ASN A 121 17.98 5.37 0.39
CA ASN A 121 19.26 6.06 0.61
C ASN A 121 20.43 5.47 -0.21
N MET A 122 20.31 4.22 -0.65
CA MET A 122 21.33 3.60 -1.52
C MET A 122 21.18 4.02 -2.99
N PHE A 123 20.03 4.54 -3.39
CA PHE A 123 19.77 4.94 -4.77
C PHE A 123 19.88 6.46 -4.94
N ALA A 124 20.65 6.90 -5.93
CA ALA A 124 20.88 8.33 -6.21
C ALA A 124 19.60 9.12 -6.55
N TRP A 125 18.54 8.43 -6.92
CA TRP A 125 17.20 8.99 -7.21
C TRP A 125 16.22 8.87 -6.04
N GLY A 126 16.66 8.30 -4.92
CA GLY A 126 15.83 8.02 -3.73
C GLY A 126 15.86 9.10 -2.66
N THR A 127 16.57 10.21 -2.88
CA THR A 127 16.49 11.38 -2.00
C THR A 127 15.16 12.10 -2.22
N ILE A 128 14.11 11.52 -1.67
CA ILE A 128 12.88 12.28 -1.38
C ILE A 128 13.25 13.17 -0.21
N ASP A 129 13.04 14.48 -0.39
CA ASP A 129 13.35 15.49 0.61
C ASP A 129 12.98 15.05 2.03
N ALA A 130 13.89 15.24 2.97
CA ALA A 130 13.68 14.97 4.38
C ALA A 130 12.43 15.68 4.95
N ASP A 131 11.96 16.71 4.28
CA ASP A 131 10.75 17.47 4.59
C ASP A 131 9.45 16.65 4.53
N TYR A 132 9.43 15.49 3.84
CA TYR A 132 8.26 14.62 3.80
C TYR A 132 8.08 13.79 5.09
N THR A 133 9.16 13.55 5.83
CA THR A 133 9.14 12.76 7.07
C THR A 133 8.82 13.57 8.31
N ASP A 134 8.92 14.90 8.25
CA ASP A 134 8.71 15.78 9.40
C ASP A 134 7.22 16.03 9.74
N GLY A 135 6.28 15.61 8.91
CA GLY A 135 4.85 15.84 9.20
C GLY A 135 4.45 17.32 9.38
N SER A 136 5.43 18.24 9.24
CA SER A 136 5.27 19.67 9.42
C SER A 136 4.78 20.41 8.19
N ALA A 137 4.64 19.70 7.05
CA ALA A 137 3.94 20.27 5.91
C ALA A 137 2.51 20.59 6.35
N ALA A 138 2.30 21.82 6.80
CA ALA A 138 1.00 22.38 7.07
C ALA A 138 0.07 22.14 5.87
N ARG A 139 -0.96 21.34 6.08
CA ARG A 139 -2.10 21.25 5.19
C ARG A 139 -3.26 21.97 5.82
#